data_fc29d47580882f0c65b4a4ab15eb7340
#
_entry.id   fc29d47580882f0c65b4a4ab15eb7340
#
_cell.length_a   1.000
_cell.length_b   1.000
_cell.length_c   1.000
_cell.angle_alpha   90.00
_cell.angle_beta   90.00
_cell.angle_gamma   90.00
#
_symmetry.space_group_name_H-M   'P 1'
#
loop_
_entity.id
_entity.type
_entity.pdbx_description
1 polymer ?
#
loop_
_entity_poly.entity_id
_entity_poly.type
_entity_poly.pdbx_seq_one_letter_code
_entity_poly.pdbx_strand_id
1 'polypeptide(L)'
;MMQTGWLYHKQKWYYLNISGVMQTGWVKVGNNWYYLDSDGIMQTGWTYLYTQTYYLNKSGVMQTGWQTLNNKTYYFDPTSGAMKTKWLKIGTNQWYYLNENGTLKTGWQTLNNKTYYFETNGLMQTGWKRLDSKWYYFGNANDGAMKTYWQKVNNAYYFLGSDGIMRTGWQSIWGKWYYLNSSGAMLTGWQKIDNNWYLLQSNGARIEGWYTNGKNRYYLMPLTGVMQKYWFSVDGKWYYANYSGVLQTGWVTSNGKTYYLDESGVMQTGLKLIDKKWYVFSASGELMGSN
;
A
#
# COMPACT_ATOMS: atom_id res chain seq x y z
N MET A 1 51.89 -22.15 -46.45
CA MET A 1 50.46 -22.36 -46.21
C MET A 1 49.85 -21.02 -45.81
N MET A 2 48.68 -20.66 -46.33
CA MET A 2 47.97 -19.43 -45.97
C MET A 2 47.41 -19.58 -44.54
N GLN A 3 47.71 -18.59 -43.69
CA GLN A 3 47.23 -18.57 -42.30
C GLN A 3 45.73 -18.17 -42.31
N THR A 4 44.87 -18.91 -41.57
CA THR A 4 43.44 -18.63 -41.41
C THR A 4 43.03 -18.89 -39.94
N GLY A 5 41.92 -18.31 -39.50
CA GLY A 5 41.44 -18.45 -38.15
C GLY A 5 42.16 -17.52 -37.16
N TRP A 6 42.20 -17.92 -35.89
CA TRP A 6 42.87 -17.13 -34.83
C TRP A 6 44.37 -17.13 -34.95
N LEU A 7 44.95 -15.95 -34.91
CA LEU A 7 46.42 -15.74 -34.95
C LEU A 7 46.84 -14.97 -33.69
N TYR A 8 47.77 -15.56 -32.92
CA TYR A 8 48.45 -14.86 -31.82
C TYR A 8 49.79 -14.33 -32.29
N HIS A 9 49.93 -13.00 -32.34
CA HIS A 9 51.13 -12.33 -32.77
C HIS A 9 51.45 -11.11 -31.89
N LYS A 10 52.70 -10.96 -31.44
CA LYS A 10 53.15 -9.86 -30.58
C LYS A 10 52.23 -9.61 -29.37
N GLN A 11 51.88 -10.69 -28.66
CA GLN A 11 51.01 -10.67 -27.48
C GLN A 11 49.55 -10.18 -27.75
N LYS A 12 49.10 -10.23 -29.01
CA LYS A 12 47.77 -9.81 -29.44
C LYS A 12 47.11 -10.88 -30.27
N TRP A 13 45.77 -10.99 -30.17
CA TRP A 13 44.99 -11.89 -30.97
C TRP A 13 44.37 -11.18 -32.16
N TYR A 14 44.44 -11.81 -33.31
CA TYR A 14 43.88 -11.39 -34.58
C TYR A 14 43.01 -12.52 -35.16
N TYR A 15 42.06 -12.20 -36.03
CA TYR A 15 41.30 -13.20 -36.75
C TYR A 15 41.40 -12.99 -38.25
N LEU A 16 41.74 -14.07 -38.95
CA LEU A 16 41.87 -14.11 -40.38
C LEU A 16 40.75 -14.95 -40.96
N ASN A 17 40.05 -14.46 -41.98
CA ASN A 17 39.00 -15.24 -42.66
C ASN A 17 39.58 -16.40 -43.43
N ILE A 18 38.72 -17.18 -44.15
CA ILE A 18 39.12 -18.34 -44.93
C ILE A 18 40.06 -18.00 -46.13
N SER A 19 40.07 -16.72 -46.52
CA SER A 19 40.99 -16.18 -47.54
C SER A 19 42.25 -15.55 -46.98
N GLY A 20 42.53 -15.73 -45.68
CA GLY A 20 43.70 -15.18 -44.99
C GLY A 20 43.65 -13.66 -44.75
N VAL A 21 42.48 -13.01 -44.97
CA VAL A 21 42.33 -11.57 -44.79
C VAL A 21 42.00 -11.28 -43.29
N MET A 22 42.80 -10.38 -42.68
CA MET A 22 42.60 -9.90 -41.31
C MET A 22 41.22 -9.22 -41.22
N GLN A 23 40.49 -9.59 -40.18
CA GLN A 23 39.15 -9.05 -39.89
C GLN A 23 39.24 -7.90 -38.90
N THR A 24 38.27 -6.97 -38.97
CA THR A 24 38.06 -5.85 -38.04
C THR A 24 36.55 -5.74 -37.71
N GLY A 25 36.21 -5.04 -36.63
CA GLY A 25 34.84 -4.92 -36.20
C GLY A 25 34.27 -6.20 -35.57
N TRP A 26 32.96 -6.37 -35.62
CA TRP A 26 32.29 -7.55 -35.09
C TRP A 26 32.49 -8.77 -35.99
N VAL A 27 33.00 -9.85 -35.41
CA VAL A 27 33.20 -11.13 -36.09
C VAL A 27 32.57 -12.25 -35.31
N LYS A 28 31.78 -13.09 -35.99
CA LYS A 28 31.18 -14.29 -35.41
C LYS A 28 32.06 -15.50 -35.74
N VAL A 29 32.51 -16.18 -34.71
CA VAL A 29 33.29 -17.42 -34.84
C VAL A 29 32.57 -18.53 -34.04
N GLY A 30 32.08 -19.52 -34.75
CA GLY A 30 31.14 -20.49 -34.19
C GLY A 30 29.88 -19.80 -33.67
N ASN A 31 29.55 -20.02 -32.41
CA ASN A 31 28.41 -19.39 -31.75
C ASN A 31 28.72 -18.08 -31.01
N ASN A 32 29.99 -17.66 -31.02
CA ASN A 32 30.46 -16.53 -30.23
C ASN A 32 30.74 -15.31 -31.11
N TRP A 33 30.43 -14.12 -30.57
CA TRP A 33 30.79 -12.85 -31.14
C TRP A 33 32.05 -12.30 -30.48
N TYR A 34 32.94 -11.72 -31.29
CA TYR A 34 34.20 -11.05 -30.91
C TYR A 34 34.23 -9.67 -31.54
N TYR A 35 34.94 -8.75 -30.93
CA TYR A 35 35.19 -7.44 -31.52
C TYR A 35 36.71 -7.24 -31.73
N LEU A 36 37.06 -6.88 -32.93
CA LEU A 36 38.43 -6.57 -33.35
C LEU A 36 38.50 -5.06 -33.68
N ASP A 37 39.43 -4.34 -33.13
CA ASP A 37 39.58 -2.90 -33.41
C ASP A 37 40.00 -2.62 -34.85
N SER A 38 40.28 -1.35 -35.21
CA SER A 38 40.74 -0.94 -36.53
C SER A 38 42.05 -1.57 -36.95
N ASP A 39 42.89 -1.96 -36.00
CA ASP A 39 44.19 -2.62 -36.21
C ASP A 39 44.04 -4.16 -36.23
N GLY A 40 42.80 -4.68 -36.14
CA GLY A 40 42.51 -6.11 -36.13
C GLY A 40 42.75 -6.77 -34.77
N ILE A 41 43.00 -6.03 -33.71
CA ILE A 41 43.32 -6.56 -32.37
C ILE A 41 42.04 -6.93 -31.64
N MET A 42 41.94 -8.19 -31.17
CA MET A 42 40.79 -8.67 -30.38
C MET A 42 40.68 -7.90 -29.07
N GLN A 43 39.50 -7.35 -28.83
CA GLN A 43 39.22 -6.58 -27.62
C GLN A 43 38.70 -7.50 -26.51
N THR A 44 38.92 -7.07 -25.24
CA THR A 44 38.44 -7.73 -24.02
C THR A 44 37.98 -6.67 -23.01
N GLY A 45 37.14 -7.06 -22.06
CA GLY A 45 36.62 -6.15 -21.04
C GLY A 45 35.52 -5.22 -21.56
N TRP A 46 35.41 -4.05 -20.97
CA TRP A 46 34.42 -3.05 -21.35
C TRP A 46 34.77 -2.41 -22.68
N THR A 47 33.84 -2.46 -23.62
CA THR A 47 34.06 -1.96 -25.00
C THR A 47 32.93 -0.98 -25.33
N TYR A 48 33.31 0.25 -25.68
CA TYR A 48 32.40 1.36 -25.98
C TYR A 48 32.39 1.61 -27.48
N LEU A 49 31.28 1.31 -28.13
CA LEU A 49 31.14 1.46 -29.59
C LEU A 49 29.95 2.37 -29.90
N TYR A 50 30.23 3.51 -30.50
CA TYR A 50 29.23 4.55 -30.78
C TYR A 50 28.48 4.97 -29.51
N THR A 51 27.21 4.61 -29.41
CA THR A 51 26.31 4.92 -28.28
C THR A 51 26.05 3.71 -27.38
N GLN A 52 26.68 2.56 -27.64
CA GLN A 52 26.43 1.31 -26.94
C GLN A 52 27.67 0.83 -26.16
N THR A 53 27.42 0.18 -25.06
CA THR A 53 28.44 -0.45 -24.21
C THR A 53 28.30 -1.96 -24.27
N TYR A 54 29.38 -2.66 -24.40
CA TYR A 54 29.49 -4.12 -24.46
C TYR A 54 30.48 -4.62 -23.42
N TYR A 55 30.42 -5.89 -23.10
CA TYR A 55 31.45 -6.54 -22.28
C TYR A 55 31.94 -7.83 -22.97
N LEU A 56 33.21 -7.89 -23.20
CA LEU A 56 33.90 -9.05 -23.77
C LEU A 56 34.70 -9.72 -22.65
N ASN A 57 34.55 -11.03 -22.44
CA ASN A 57 35.28 -11.74 -21.41
C ASN A 57 36.79 -11.80 -21.72
N LYS A 58 37.58 -12.41 -20.84
CA LYS A 58 39.02 -12.54 -21.00
C LYS A 58 39.45 -13.28 -22.28
N SER A 59 38.55 -14.11 -22.84
CA SER A 59 38.77 -14.81 -24.11
C SER A 59 38.23 -14.02 -25.32
N GLY A 60 37.80 -12.77 -25.15
CA GLY A 60 37.22 -11.91 -26.20
C GLY A 60 35.75 -12.19 -26.51
N VAL A 61 35.12 -13.16 -25.89
CA VAL A 61 33.70 -13.52 -26.18
C VAL A 61 32.75 -12.47 -25.63
N MET A 62 31.88 -11.93 -26.48
CA MET A 62 30.82 -10.99 -26.11
C MET A 62 29.88 -11.64 -25.12
N GLN A 63 29.61 -10.96 -24.00
CA GLN A 63 28.71 -11.43 -22.97
C GLN A 63 27.29 -10.92 -23.20
N THR A 64 26.30 -11.75 -22.85
CA THR A 64 24.88 -11.45 -22.94
C THR A 64 24.14 -11.88 -21.66
N GLY A 65 22.90 -11.41 -21.46
CA GLY A 65 22.12 -11.71 -20.27
C GLY A 65 22.69 -11.04 -19.00
N TRP A 66 22.37 -11.62 -17.86
CA TRP A 66 22.89 -11.13 -16.56
C TRP A 66 24.36 -11.46 -16.36
N GLN A 67 25.14 -10.46 -16.02
CA GLN A 67 26.58 -10.58 -15.72
C GLN A 67 26.92 -9.88 -14.42
N THR A 68 27.64 -10.55 -13.51
CA THR A 68 28.18 -9.93 -12.30
C THR A 68 29.67 -9.66 -12.50
N LEU A 69 30.02 -8.40 -12.55
CA LEU A 69 31.37 -7.90 -12.80
C LEU A 69 31.80 -7.01 -11.64
N ASN A 70 32.88 -7.36 -10.95
CA ASN A 70 33.41 -6.61 -9.79
C ASN A 70 32.30 -6.30 -8.74
N ASN A 71 31.53 -7.31 -8.35
CA ASN A 71 30.41 -7.24 -7.38
C ASN A 71 29.24 -6.32 -7.81
N LYS A 72 29.14 -5.96 -9.07
CA LYS A 72 28.03 -5.20 -9.65
C LYS A 72 27.36 -6.03 -10.74
N THR A 73 26.05 -6.03 -10.76
CA THR A 73 25.25 -6.79 -11.73
C THR A 73 24.78 -5.88 -12.85
N TYR A 74 24.91 -6.38 -14.07
CA TYR A 74 24.57 -5.72 -15.33
C TYR A 74 23.72 -6.66 -16.18
N TYR A 75 23.00 -6.11 -17.14
CA TYR A 75 22.26 -6.89 -18.12
C TYR A 75 22.64 -6.47 -19.53
N PHE A 76 23.03 -7.44 -20.33
CA PHE A 76 23.33 -7.27 -21.75
C PHE A 76 22.26 -7.92 -22.61
N ASP A 77 21.80 -7.22 -23.62
CA ASP A 77 20.74 -7.70 -24.51
C ASP A 77 21.13 -9.07 -25.13
N PRO A 78 20.27 -10.09 -25.05
CA PRO A 78 20.64 -11.42 -25.54
C PRO A 78 20.93 -11.49 -27.05
N THR A 79 20.36 -10.57 -27.82
CA THR A 79 20.52 -10.54 -29.28
C THR A 79 21.67 -9.67 -29.74
N SER A 80 21.73 -8.44 -29.20
CA SER A 80 22.72 -7.45 -29.66
C SER A 80 23.98 -7.41 -28.79
N GLY A 81 23.96 -7.95 -27.56
CA GLY A 81 25.04 -7.82 -26.59
C GLY A 81 25.15 -6.42 -25.96
N ALA A 82 24.30 -5.46 -26.32
CA ALA A 82 24.37 -4.10 -25.79
C ALA A 82 23.90 -4.04 -24.35
N MET A 83 24.64 -3.31 -23.48
CA MET A 83 24.26 -3.09 -22.09
C MET A 83 22.95 -2.34 -21.98
N LYS A 84 22.04 -2.84 -21.13
CA LYS A 84 20.77 -2.16 -20.81
C LYS A 84 20.93 -1.18 -19.67
N THR A 85 20.14 -0.12 -19.71
CA THR A 85 20.02 0.91 -18.68
C THR A 85 18.56 1.24 -18.46
N LYS A 86 18.21 1.88 -17.32
CA LYS A 86 16.85 2.27 -16.95
C LYS A 86 15.92 1.05 -16.76
N TRP A 87 14.68 1.16 -17.12
CA TRP A 87 13.69 0.09 -16.96
C TRP A 87 13.95 -1.07 -17.90
N LEU A 88 14.04 -2.27 -17.34
CA LEU A 88 14.18 -3.53 -18.05
C LEU A 88 13.05 -4.48 -17.69
N LYS A 89 12.32 -4.94 -18.69
CA LYS A 89 11.30 -5.99 -18.54
C LYS A 89 11.84 -7.30 -19.08
N ILE A 90 11.78 -8.36 -18.27
CA ILE A 90 12.11 -9.73 -18.67
C ILE A 90 10.87 -10.60 -18.47
N GLY A 91 10.48 -11.33 -19.50
CA GLY A 91 9.25 -12.13 -19.48
C GLY A 91 8.00 -11.26 -19.33
N THR A 92 6.94 -11.81 -18.69
CA THR A 92 5.62 -11.18 -18.66
C THR A 92 5.53 -10.07 -17.59
N ASN A 93 6.07 -10.28 -16.40
CA ASN A 93 5.84 -9.41 -15.22
C ASN A 93 7.09 -9.12 -14.38
N GLN A 94 8.28 -9.39 -14.89
CA GLN A 94 9.52 -9.16 -14.16
C GLN A 94 10.14 -7.84 -14.62
N TRP A 95 10.12 -6.85 -13.72
CA TRP A 95 10.70 -5.54 -13.95
C TRP A 95 11.93 -5.33 -13.08
N TYR A 96 12.94 -4.73 -13.67
CA TYR A 96 14.22 -4.35 -13.05
C TYR A 96 14.53 -2.91 -13.41
N TYR A 97 15.38 -2.29 -12.63
CA TYR A 97 15.92 -0.97 -12.97
C TYR A 97 17.44 -0.97 -12.89
N LEU A 98 18.06 -0.59 -13.98
CA LEU A 98 19.50 -0.38 -14.07
C LEU A 98 19.77 1.13 -14.16
N ASN A 99 20.73 1.64 -13.40
CA ASN A 99 21.06 3.06 -13.49
C ASN A 99 21.74 3.39 -14.83
N GLU A 100 22.15 4.63 -15.03
CA GLU A 100 22.75 5.08 -16.29
C GLU A 100 24.09 4.41 -16.60
N ASN A 101 24.82 3.96 -15.60
CA ASN A 101 26.05 3.17 -15.80
C ASN A 101 25.79 1.67 -15.93
N GLY A 102 24.55 1.24 -16.08
CA GLY A 102 24.12 -0.15 -16.28
C GLY A 102 24.04 -1.00 -15.01
N THR A 103 24.36 -0.48 -13.81
CA THR A 103 24.31 -1.30 -12.58
C THR A 103 22.88 -1.49 -12.09
N LEU A 104 22.55 -2.74 -11.71
CA LEU A 104 21.25 -3.13 -11.17
C LEU A 104 20.97 -2.41 -9.85
N LYS A 105 19.75 -1.87 -9.71
CA LYS A 105 19.25 -1.26 -8.49
C LYS A 105 18.55 -2.27 -7.61
N THR A 106 18.74 -2.13 -6.28
CA THR A 106 18.08 -2.91 -5.23
C THR A 106 17.61 -1.98 -4.11
N GLY A 107 16.73 -2.47 -3.22
CA GLY A 107 16.19 -1.69 -2.13
C GLY A 107 15.28 -0.55 -2.58
N TRP A 108 15.13 0.46 -1.75
CA TRP A 108 14.31 1.63 -2.02
C TRP A 108 14.91 2.53 -3.09
N GLN A 109 14.11 2.90 -4.09
CA GLN A 109 14.51 3.79 -5.18
C GLN A 109 13.40 4.80 -5.48
N THR A 110 13.75 6.07 -5.60
CA THR A 110 12.83 7.11 -6.09
C THR A 110 13.19 7.43 -7.54
N LEU A 111 12.27 7.14 -8.45
CA LEU A 111 12.44 7.30 -9.89
C LEU A 111 11.26 8.14 -10.42
N ASN A 112 11.54 9.26 -11.04
CA ASN A 112 10.52 10.16 -11.59
C ASN A 112 9.39 10.49 -10.59
N ASN A 113 9.75 10.90 -9.37
CA ASN A 113 8.86 11.23 -8.26
C ASN A 113 7.95 10.08 -7.76
N LYS A 114 8.24 8.84 -8.14
CA LYS A 114 7.59 7.64 -7.62
C LYS A 114 8.60 6.79 -6.85
N THR A 115 8.18 6.23 -5.74
CA THR A 115 9.01 5.36 -4.91
C THR A 115 8.73 3.90 -5.22
N TYR A 116 9.78 3.13 -5.41
CA TYR A 116 9.76 1.69 -5.70
C TYR A 116 10.62 0.94 -4.70
N TYR A 117 10.38 -0.34 -4.57
CA TYR A 117 11.27 -1.24 -3.85
C TYR A 117 11.68 -2.38 -4.76
N PHE A 118 12.99 -2.64 -4.83
CA PHE A 118 13.56 -3.76 -5.58
C PHE A 118 14.15 -4.77 -4.60
N GLU A 119 13.83 -6.04 -4.79
CA GLU A 119 14.39 -7.13 -4.00
C GLU A 119 15.91 -7.22 -4.14
N THR A 120 16.55 -8.04 -3.31
CA THR A 120 18.03 -8.22 -3.36
C THR A 120 18.53 -8.74 -4.72
N ASN A 121 17.67 -9.47 -5.45
CA ASN A 121 17.92 -9.91 -6.82
C ASN A 121 17.54 -8.88 -7.89
N GLY A 122 17.14 -7.66 -7.48
CA GLY A 122 16.75 -6.56 -8.35
C GLY A 122 15.32 -6.62 -8.90
N LEU A 123 14.52 -7.63 -8.54
CA LEU A 123 13.13 -7.71 -9.00
C LEU A 123 12.27 -6.62 -8.33
N MET A 124 11.52 -5.86 -9.12
CA MET A 124 10.60 -4.84 -8.62
C MET A 124 9.49 -5.47 -7.79
N GLN A 125 9.31 -4.97 -6.57
CA GLN A 125 8.23 -5.39 -5.67
C GLN A 125 6.87 -4.89 -6.17
N THR A 126 5.85 -5.73 -6.03
CA THR A 126 4.44 -5.40 -6.31
C THR A 126 3.54 -5.97 -5.21
N GLY A 127 2.32 -5.42 -5.06
CA GLY A 127 1.39 -5.86 -4.02
C GLY A 127 1.85 -5.51 -2.60
N TRP A 128 1.38 -6.27 -1.62
CA TRP A 128 1.74 -6.07 -0.22
C TRP A 128 3.15 -6.59 0.09
N LYS A 129 3.91 -5.77 0.81
CA LYS A 129 5.24 -6.14 1.32
C LYS A 129 5.45 -5.61 2.73
N ARG A 130 5.99 -6.45 3.58
CA ARG A 130 6.43 -6.06 4.92
C ARG A 130 7.94 -5.79 4.91
N LEU A 131 8.32 -4.57 5.28
CA LEU A 131 9.71 -4.12 5.38
C LEU A 131 9.90 -3.47 6.74
N ASP A 132 10.92 -3.86 7.49
CA ASP A 132 11.24 -3.34 8.83
C ASP A 132 9.99 -3.29 9.75
N SER A 133 9.24 -4.41 9.79
CA SER A 133 8.00 -4.57 10.57
C SER A 133 6.82 -3.69 10.13
N LYS A 134 6.93 -2.92 9.06
CA LYS A 134 5.89 -2.03 8.50
C LYS A 134 5.34 -2.60 7.20
N TRP A 135 4.03 -2.48 6.99
CA TRP A 135 3.39 -2.90 5.75
C TRP A 135 3.29 -1.76 4.77
N TYR A 136 3.63 -2.05 3.52
CA TYR A 136 3.52 -1.17 2.36
C TYR A 136 2.73 -1.86 1.27
N TYR A 137 2.10 -1.08 0.41
CA TYR A 137 1.43 -1.58 -0.78
C TYR A 137 2.06 -0.96 -2.02
N PHE A 138 2.59 -1.81 -2.87
CA PHE A 138 3.12 -1.45 -4.18
C PHE A 138 2.07 -1.78 -5.23
N GLY A 139 1.93 -0.97 -6.25
CA GLY A 139 0.95 -1.19 -7.30
C GLY A 139 1.01 -2.60 -7.92
N ASN A 140 0.27 -2.81 -8.96
CA ASN A 140 0.32 -4.07 -9.71
C ASN A 140 1.61 -4.19 -10.54
N ALA A 141 1.76 -5.31 -11.26
CA ALA A 141 2.94 -5.62 -12.07
C ALA A 141 3.29 -4.56 -13.14
N ASN A 142 2.34 -3.72 -13.53
CA ASN A 142 2.56 -2.67 -14.53
C ASN A 142 2.89 -1.31 -13.92
N ASP A 143 2.73 -1.14 -12.60
CA ASP A 143 2.97 0.13 -11.91
C ASP A 143 4.09 -0.01 -10.87
N GLY A 144 4.01 -0.96 -9.92
CA GLY A 144 5.03 -1.23 -8.90
C GLY A 144 5.37 -0.06 -7.97
N ALA A 145 4.77 1.11 -8.16
CA ALA A 145 5.02 2.28 -7.32
C ALA A 145 4.36 2.12 -5.95
N MET A 146 5.07 2.51 -4.89
CA MET A 146 4.53 2.59 -3.53
C MET A 146 3.27 3.44 -3.50
N LYS A 147 2.21 2.92 -2.89
CA LYS A 147 0.92 3.61 -2.75
C LYS A 147 0.84 4.37 -1.44
N THR A 148 0.06 5.43 -1.47
CA THR A 148 -0.25 6.28 -0.31
C THR A 148 -1.75 6.52 -0.25
N TYR A 149 -2.25 6.94 0.90
CA TYR A 149 -3.66 7.25 1.15
C TYR A 149 -4.58 6.04 0.94
N TRP A 150 -5.83 6.28 0.61
CA TRP A 150 -6.82 5.21 0.47
C TRP A 150 -6.55 4.31 -0.74
N GLN A 151 -6.47 3.01 -0.47
CA GLN A 151 -6.33 1.97 -1.49
C GLN A 151 -7.44 0.92 -1.31
N LYS A 152 -8.08 0.53 -2.40
CA LYS A 152 -9.00 -0.62 -2.42
C LYS A 152 -8.26 -1.84 -2.95
N VAL A 153 -8.13 -2.87 -2.12
CA VAL A 153 -7.45 -4.12 -2.47
C VAL A 153 -8.35 -5.28 -2.07
N ASN A 154 -8.69 -6.16 -3.00
CA ASN A 154 -9.55 -7.33 -2.76
C ASN A 154 -10.85 -6.99 -1.98
N ASN A 155 -11.58 -5.97 -2.43
CA ASN A 155 -12.83 -5.46 -1.84
C ASN A 155 -12.72 -4.84 -0.43
N ALA A 156 -11.56 -4.74 0.17
CA ALA A 156 -11.31 -4.00 1.41
C ALA A 156 -10.60 -2.67 1.13
N TYR A 157 -10.89 -1.67 1.97
CA TYR A 157 -10.18 -0.39 1.92
C TYR A 157 -9.09 -0.36 2.99
N TYR A 158 -7.94 0.18 2.62
CA TYR A 158 -6.77 0.36 3.48
C TYR A 158 -6.31 1.81 3.39
N PHE A 159 -5.77 2.34 4.47
CA PHE A 159 -5.16 3.66 4.46
C PHE A 159 -3.66 3.56 4.69
N LEU A 160 -2.90 4.10 3.75
CA LEU A 160 -1.45 4.23 3.81
C LEU A 160 -1.12 5.70 4.07
N GLY A 161 -0.23 5.97 5.03
CA GLY A 161 0.21 7.34 5.27
C GLY A 161 0.92 7.95 4.06
N SER A 162 1.28 9.22 4.15
CA SER A 162 2.15 9.87 3.14
C SER A 162 3.53 9.22 3.03
N ASP A 163 3.94 8.50 4.08
CA ASP A 163 5.14 7.66 4.16
C ASP A 163 4.96 6.27 3.54
N GLY A 164 3.77 5.93 3.00
CA GLY A 164 3.40 4.64 2.44
C GLY A 164 3.11 3.55 3.47
N ILE A 165 3.23 3.82 4.77
CA ILE A 165 3.01 2.81 5.82
C ILE A 165 1.51 2.60 6.03
N MET A 166 1.08 1.34 6.03
CA MET A 166 -0.30 0.94 6.35
C MET A 166 -0.66 1.31 7.78
N ARG A 167 -1.79 2.00 7.95
CA ARG A 167 -2.34 2.38 9.26
C ARG A 167 -3.29 1.33 9.80
N THR A 168 -3.40 1.29 11.13
CA THR A 168 -4.34 0.43 11.89
C THR A 168 -4.93 1.22 13.06
N GLY A 169 -6.02 0.73 13.66
CA GLY A 169 -6.70 1.40 14.75
C GLY A 169 -7.47 2.65 14.30
N TRP A 170 -7.75 3.54 15.25
CA TRP A 170 -8.42 4.80 14.99
C TRP A 170 -7.53 5.76 14.21
N GLN A 171 -8.06 6.30 13.11
CA GLN A 171 -7.37 7.27 12.26
C GLN A 171 -8.28 8.46 11.99
N SER A 172 -7.75 9.67 12.24
CA SER A 172 -8.39 10.91 11.79
C SER A 172 -7.86 11.27 10.41
N ILE A 173 -8.71 11.15 9.38
CA ILE A 173 -8.33 11.35 7.98
C ILE A 173 -9.25 12.43 7.41
N TRP A 174 -8.68 13.56 7.02
CA TRP A 174 -9.40 14.71 6.47
C TRP A 174 -10.61 15.15 7.32
N GLY A 175 -10.40 15.20 8.65
CA GLY A 175 -11.42 15.64 9.60
C GLY A 175 -12.50 14.60 9.94
N LYS A 176 -12.40 13.37 9.45
CA LYS A 176 -13.30 12.26 9.78
C LYS A 176 -12.53 11.13 10.46
N TRP A 177 -13.20 10.45 11.41
CA TRP A 177 -12.63 9.31 12.09
C TRP A 177 -13.02 8.00 11.39
N TYR A 178 -12.03 7.12 11.25
CA TYR A 178 -12.15 5.78 10.69
C TYR A 178 -11.50 4.77 11.63
N TYR A 179 -11.94 3.52 11.56
CA TYR A 179 -11.26 2.45 12.27
C TYR A 179 -10.77 1.38 11.28
N LEU A 180 -9.48 1.13 11.34
CA LEU A 180 -8.79 0.10 10.55
C LEU A 180 -8.43 -1.04 11.51
N ASN A 181 -8.83 -2.27 11.20
CA ASN A 181 -8.55 -3.42 12.05
C ASN A 181 -7.04 -3.75 12.09
N SER A 182 -6.65 -4.78 12.83
CA SER A 182 -5.25 -5.20 12.96
C SER A 182 -4.59 -5.61 11.64
N SER A 183 -5.37 -6.01 10.64
CA SER A 183 -4.87 -6.29 9.27
C SER A 183 -4.88 -5.04 8.37
N GLY A 184 -5.25 -3.86 8.89
CA GLY A 184 -5.33 -2.60 8.16
C GLY A 184 -6.63 -2.39 7.38
N ALA A 185 -7.56 -3.34 7.37
CA ALA A 185 -8.82 -3.21 6.65
C ALA A 185 -9.78 -2.27 7.37
N MET A 186 -10.38 -1.34 6.63
CA MET A 186 -11.39 -0.39 7.12
C MET A 186 -12.66 -1.12 7.52
N LEU A 187 -13.16 -0.85 8.73
CA LEU A 187 -14.43 -1.39 9.21
C LEU A 187 -15.61 -0.45 8.89
N THR A 188 -16.79 -1.06 8.83
CA THR A 188 -18.09 -0.36 8.60
C THR A 188 -19.17 -0.96 9.50
N GLY A 189 -20.32 -0.27 9.66
CA GLY A 189 -21.41 -0.74 10.48
C GLY A 189 -21.13 -0.63 11.98
N TRP A 190 -21.91 -1.37 12.79
CA TRP A 190 -21.73 -1.42 14.22
C TRP A 190 -20.48 -2.21 14.61
N GLN A 191 -19.60 -1.58 15.41
CA GLN A 191 -18.34 -2.17 15.86
C GLN A 191 -18.19 -2.02 17.37
N LYS A 192 -17.78 -3.10 18.03
CA LYS A 192 -17.38 -3.07 19.44
C LYS A 192 -15.86 -3.00 19.52
N ILE A 193 -15.35 -1.86 19.96
CA ILE A 193 -13.90 -1.58 20.06
C ILE A 193 -13.62 -1.16 21.51
N ASP A 194 -12.67 -1.83 22.16
CA ASP A 194 -12.28 -1.54 23.56
C ASP A 194 -13.52 -1.43 24.51
N ASN A 195 -14.43 -2.41 24.43
CA ASN A 195 -15.68 -2.51 25.17
C ASN A 195 -16.76 -1.44 24.85
N ASN A 196 -16.49 -0.48 24.00
CA ASN A 196 -17.44 0.54 23.54
C ASN A 196 -18.01 0.20 22.16
N TRP A 197 -19.29 0.56 21.96
CA TRP A 197 -19.93 0.44 20.65
C TRP A 197 -19.81 1.74 19.87
N TYR A 198 -19.49 1.58 18.59
CA TYR A 198 -19.37 2.66 17.60
C TYR A 198 -20.19 2.30 16.36
N LEU A 199 -20.63 3.31 15.64
CA LEU A 199 -21.27 3.11 14.34
C LEU A 199 -20.43 3.81 13.26
N LEU A 200 -20.02 3.01 12.27
CA LEU A 200 -19.26 3.47 11.10
C LEU A 200 -20.17 3.40 9.87
N GLN A 201 -20.19 4.46 9.08
CA GLN A 201 -20.95 4.53 7.84
C GLN A 201 -20.46 3.49 6.83
N SER A 202 -21.19 3.31 5.73
CA SER A 202 -20.75 2.44 4.62
C SER A 202 -19.43 2.89 3.98
N ASN A 203 -19.10 4.18 4.06
CA ASN A 203 -17.81 4.73 3.64
C ASN A 203 -16.73 4.69 4.74
N GLY A 204 -17.02 4.05 5.90
CA GLY A 204 -16.12 3.90 7.04
C GLY A 204 -16.10 5.07 8.03
N ALA A 205 -16.70 6.22 7.71
CA ALA A 205 -16.66 7.37 8.62
C ALA A 205 -17.48 7.12 9.87
N ARG A 206 -16.92 7.44 11.06
CA ARG A 206 -17.60 7.34 12.35
C ARG A 206 -18.79 8.28 12.42
N ILE A 207 -19.92 7.78 12.93
CA ILE A 207 -21.13 8.56 13.21
C ILE A 207 -21.04 9.15 14.61
N GLU A 208 -21.51 10.37 14.75
CA GLU A 208 -21.67 11.11 16.01
C GLU A 208 -23.08 11.74 16.06
N GLY A 209 -23.58 11.96 17.28
CA GLY A 209 -24.91 12.52 17.50
C GLY A 209 -26.02 11.48 17.38
N TRP A 210 -27.24 11.97 17.07
CA TRP A 210 -28.40 11.13 16.92
C TRP A 210 -28.36 10.30 15.63
N TYR A 211 -28.68 9.02 15.77
CA TYR A 211 -28.81 8.07 14.65
C TYR A 211 -30.09 7.28 14.74
N THR A 212 -30.82 7.15 13.64
CA THR A 212 -32.05 6.37 13.56
C THR A 212 -31.92 5.25 12.54
N ASN A 213 -32.30 4.04 12.94
CA ASN A 213 -32.40 2.87 12.06
C ASN A 213 -33.77 2.20 12.22
N GLY A 214 -34.61 2.42 11.25
CA GLY A 214 -36.03 2.00 11.35
C GLY A 214 -36.72 2.69 12.53
N LYS A 215 -37.22 1.89 13.48
CA LYS A 215 -37.89 2.39 14.71
C LYS A 215 -36.92 2.69 15.85
N ASN A 216 -35.66 2.27 15.73
CA ASN A 216 -34.68 2.39 16.79
C ASN A 216 -33.86 3.68 16.63
N ARG A 217 -33.72 4.41 17.72
CA ARG A 217 -32.94 5.62 17.79
C ARG A 217 -31.79 5.45 18.79
N TYR A 218 -30.59 5.94 18.44
CA TYR A 218 -29.36 5.82 19.21
C TYR A 218 -28.71 7.19 19.37
N TYR A 219 -27.86 7.35 20.38
CA TYR A 219 -27.02 8.52 20.49
C TYR A 219 -25.53 8.12 20.58
N LEU A 220 -24.75 8.63 19.66
CA LEU A 220 -23.30 8.47 19.60
C LEU A 220 -22.68 9.78 20.14
N MET A 221 -21.96 9.70 21.25
CA MET A 221 -21.38 10.87 21.91
C MET A 221 -20.51 11.68 20.95
N PRO A 222 -20.73 12.97 20.78
CA PRO A 222 -19.84 13.84 20.01
C PRO A 222 -18.39 13.72 20.46
N LEU A 223 -17.42 13.93 19.58
CA LEU A 223 -15.98 13.81 19.75
C LEU A 223 -15.48 12.37 19.96
N THR A 224 -16.18 11.53 20.70
CA THR A 224 -15.76 10.15 21.00
C THR A 224 -16.41 9.12 20.06
N GLY A 225 -17.65 9.34 19.63
CA GLY A 225 -18.47 8.41 18.86
C GLY A 225 -19.00 7.23 19.67
N VAL A 226 -18.82 7.20 20.99
CA VAL A 226 -19.28 6.10 21.85
C VAL A 226 -20.80 6.10 21.96
N MET A 227 -21.42 4.95 21.67
CA MET A 227 -22.85 4.75 21.82
C MET A 227 -23.27 4.87 23.29
N GLN A 228 -24.24 5.73 23.57
CA GLN A 228 -24.76 5.93 24.92
C GLN A 228 -25.73 4.82 25.33
N LYS A 229 -25.69 4.48 26.61
CA LYS A 229 -26.55 3.52 27.29
C LYS A 229 -27.01 4.11 28.60
N TYR A 230 -28.16 3.66 29.07
CA TYR A 230 -28.76 4.12 30.31
C TYR A 230 -29.01 5.64 30.28
N TRP A 231 -28.81 6.34 31.38
CA TRP A 231 -29.07 7.77 31.48
C TRP A 231 -27.94 8.59 30.86
N PHE A 232 -28.30 9.54 30.01
CA PHE A 232 -27.37 10.53 29.44
C PHE A 232 -28.10 11.83 29.15
N SER A 233 -27.35 12.94 29.07
CA SER A 233 -27.93 14.25 28.77
C SER A 233 -27.40 14.81 27.46
N VAL A 234 -28.27 15.49 26.71
CA VAL A 234 -27.98 16.22 25.48
C VAL A 234 -28.69 17.57 25.57
N ASP A 235 -27.96 18.65 25.42
CA ASP A 235 -28.47 20.03 25.46
C ASP A 235 -29.39 20.29 26.68
N GLY A 236 -28.96 19.81 27.86
CA GLY A 236 -29.69 19.99 29.13
C GLY A 236 -30.92 19.10 29.30
N LYS A 237 -31.25 18.23 28.35
CA LYS A 237 -32.33 17.27 28.42
C LYS A 237 -31.81 15.88 28.73
N TRP A 238 -32.52 15.14 29.62
CA TRP A 238 -32.18 13.79 29.99
C TRP A 238 -32.90 12.77 29.13
N TYR A 239 -32.17 11.70 28.77
CA TYR A 239 -32.65 10.58 27.96
C TYR A 239 -32.23 9.27 28.61
N TYR A 240 -32.91 8.19 28.26
CA TYR A 240 -32.56 6.85 28.68
C TYR A 240 -32.51 5.90 27.50
N ALA A 241 -31.40 5.21 27.34
CA ALA A 241 -31.26 4.12 26.38
C ALA A 241 -31.11 2.79 27.11
N ASN A 242 -31.68 1.74 26.53
CA ASN A 242 -31.56 0.39 27.10
C ASN A 242 -30.11 -0.16 26.96
N TYR A 243 -29.89 -1.39 27.42
CA TYR A 243 -28.58 -2.08 27.32
C TYR A 243 -28.04 -2.14 25.89
N SER A 244 -28.92 -2.24 24.89
CA SER A 244 -28.53 -2.26 23.48
C SER A 244 -28.35 -0.88 22.87
N GLY A 245 -28.43 0.20 23.67
CA GLY A 245 -28.28 1.59 23.24
C GLY A 245 -29.53 2.17 22.57
N VAL A 246 -30.64 1.45 22.50
CA VAL A 246 -31.90 1.94 21.90
C VAL A 246 -32.57 2.92 22.86
N LEU A 247 -32.82 4.14 22.37
CA LEU A 247 -33.54 5.19 23.09
C LEU A 247 -34.92 4.66 23.51
N GLN A 248 -35.28 4.89 24.77
CA GLN A 248 -36.58 4.52 25.33
C GLN A 248 -37.54 5.70 25.33
N THR A 249 -38.84 5.40 25.27
CA THR A 249 -39.96 6.33 25.43
C THR A 249 -40.99 5.70 26.36
N GLY A 250 -41.90 6.50 26.92
CA GLY A 250 -42.87 6.04 27.86
C GLY A 250 -42.31 5.76 29.25
N TRP A 251 -42.90 4.82 29.96
CA TRP A 251 -42.53 4.49 31.34
C TRP A 251 -41.24 3.65 31.40
N VAL A 252 -40.30 4.08 32.23
CA VAL A 252 -39.02 3.41 32.46
C VAL A 252 -38.74 3.25 33.94
N THR A 253 -38.37 2.04 34.36
CA THR A 253 -37.85 1.78 35.70
C THR A 253 -36.34 1.64 35.68
N SER A 254 -35.65 2.43 36.53
CA SER A 254 -34.19 2.40 36.67
C SER A 254 -33.84 2.53 38.13
N ASN A 255 -33.00 1.64 38.67
CA ASN A 255 -32.58 1.58 40.07
C ASN A 255 -33.75 1.66 41.06
N GLY A 256 -34.85 0.94 40.80
CA GLY A 256 -36.03 0.90 41.68
C GLY A 256 -36.91 2.14 41.61
N LYS A 257 -36.63 3.12 40.76
CA LYS A 257 -37.40 4.36 40.58
C LYS A 257 -38.03 4.38 39.21
N THR A 258 -39.21 5.03 39.12
CA THR A 258 -39.99 5.10 37.88
C THR A 258 -39.89 6.49 37.26
N TYR A 259 -39.75 6.55 35.98
CA TYR A 259 -39.59 7.76 35.15
C TYR A 259 -40.53 7.69 33.95
N TYR A 260 -40.82 8.84 33.37
CA TYR A 260 -41.54 8.91 32.12
C TYR A 260 -40.77 9.72 31.08
N LEU A 261 -40.62 9.15 29.91
CA LEU A 261 -39.98 9.75 28.76
C LEU A 261 -41.02 10.04 27.68
N ASP A 262 -41.09 11.25 27.17
CA ASP A 262 -42.05 11.60 26.12
C ASP A 262 -41.75 10.87 24.80
N GLU A 263 -42.56 11.11 23.76
CA GLU A 263 -42.37 10.48 22.44
C GLU A 263 -41.02 10.80 21.78
N SER A 264 -40.40 11.91 22.15
CA SER A 264 -39.05 12.27 21.70
C SER A 264 -37.95 11.63 22.55
N GLY A 265 -38.29 10.93 23.64
CA GLY A 265 -37.38 10.29 24.58
C GLY A 265 -36.89 11.22 25.69
N VAL A 266 -37.45 12.43 25.82
CA VAL A 266 -37.02 13.40 26.87
C VAL A 266 -37.68 13.04 28.18
N MET A 267 -36.89 12.92 29.26
CA MET A 267 -37.33 12.69 30.62
C MET A 267 -38.23 13.84 31.09
N GLN A 268 -39.38 13.51 31.65
CA GLN A 268 -40.36 14.46 32.14
C GLN A 268 -40.14 14.77 33.63
N THR A 269 -40.43 16.04 34.02
CA THR A 269 -40.34 16.55 35.40
C THR A 269 -41.57 17.39 35.71
N GLY A 270 -41.88 17.58 37.01
CA GLY A 270 -43.05 18.36 37.44
C GLY A 270 -44.37 17.67 37.21
N LEU A 271 -45.45 18.45 37.06
CA LEU A 271 -46.79 17.94 36.84
C LEU A 271 -47.03 17.62 35.38
N LYS A 272 -47.46 16.38 35.06
CA LYS A 272 -47.71 15.91 33.69
C LYS A 272 -49.03 15.15 33.58
N LEU A 273 -49.79 15.42 32.53
CA LEU A 273 -50.98 14.66 32.14
C LEU A 273 -50.53 13.57 31.16
N ILE A 274 -50.67 12.29 31.56
CA ILE A 274 -50.31 11.12 30.76
C ILE A 274 -51.54 10.19 30.77
N ASP A 275 -52.01 9.82 29.59
CA ASP A 275 -53.18 8.93 29.42
C ASP A 275 -54.39 9.33 30.29
N LYS A 276 -54.71 10.63 30.34
CA LYS A 276 -55.80 11.24 31.09
C LYS A 276 -55.67 11.17 32.63
N LYS A 277 -54.47 10.84 33.15
CA LYS A 277 -54.11 10.87 34.57
C LYS A 277 -53.00 11.87 34.84
N TRP A 278 -53.10 12.54 36.00
CA TRP A 278 -52.05 13.44 36.42
C TRP A 278 -50.97 12.72 37.24
N TYR A 279 -49.72 12.97 36.92
CA TYR A 279 -48.56 12.44 37.58
C TYR A 279 -47.62 13.58 37.99
N VAL A 280 -46.99 13.44 39.18
CA VAL A 280 -46.02 14.39 39.67
C VAL A 280 -44.66 13.74 39.67
N PHE A 281 -43.72 14.39 39.02
CA PHE A 281 -42.29 13.96 38.95
C PHE A 281 -41.41 14.97 39.70
N SER A 282 -40.39 14.48 40.36
CA SER A 282 -39.35 15.33 41.02
C SER A 282 -38.56 16.13 39.97
N ALA A 283 -37.71 17.04 40.42
CA ALA A 283 -36.76 17.74 39.55
C ALA A 283 -35.75 16.77 38.87
N SER A 284 -35.47 15.61 39.48
CA SER A 284 -34.66 14.53 38.94
C SER A 284 -35.46 13.53 38.11
N GLY A 285 -36.78 13.76 37.83
CA GLY A 285 -37.63 12.98 36.99
C GLY A 285 -38.27 11.74 37.65
N GLU A 286 -38.08 11.54 38.96
CA GLU A 286 -38.66 10.40 39.68
C GLU A 286 -40.12 10.58 39.89
N LEU A 287 -40.95 9.54 39.65
CA LEU A 287 -42.35 9.58 39.99
C LEU A 287 -42.57 9.71 41.49
N MET A 288 -43.28 10.76 41.92
CA MET A 288 -43.59 11.08 43.31
C MET A 288 -45.01 10.63 43.71
N GLY A 289 -45.95 10.64 42.75
CA GLY A 289 -47.35 10.25 42.97
C GLY A 289 -48.22 10.44 41.73
N SER A 290 -49.45 9.93 41.79
CA SER A 290 -50.48 10.08 40.76
C SER A 290 -51.84 10.29 41.39
N ASN A 291 -52.70 11.05 40.69
CA ASN A 291 -54.16 11.21 40.98
C ASN A 291 -55.00 10.67 39.83
#